data_53cf181dbc9e98a3828ce6bb4dc02f25
#
_entry.id   53cf181dbc9e98a3828ce6bb4dc02f25
#
_cell.length_a   1.000
_cell.length_b   1.000
_cell.length_c   1.000
_cell.angle_alpha   90.00
_cell.angle_beta   90.00
_cell.angle_gamma   90.00
#
_symmetry.space_group_name_H-M   'P 1'
#
loop_
_entity.id
_entity.type
_entity.pdbx_description
1 polymer ?
#
loop_
_entity_poly.entity_id
_entity_poly.type
_entity_poly.pdbx_seq_one_letter_code
_entity_poly.pdbx_strand_id
1 'polypeptide(L)'
;MIFPTEAEISAALKRLVMDLPKVGFLQGHGERAVDNVGERAYSMFTHANNFRYALINQGFDFAEVTLEKGIPEDINILVVAEMKEALNEQEQQYFDEYIARGGNLGVIGEPKRQEVMNPLIASLGVRFMPGCIVCPTVEYDADLVLTRPTEGAQKLSYWFHQLGINGYGIMMPNAVGLEYTEDKGFEVTPLLMSPESGSWNELETVDFVDGKVALNAEAGEVEKSYPTALALSRKKGDREQKILIIGDADCVSNGELLKTRPGVSAFNYYLIAGGFHWLSDGEVPIDIRRPQAPDNEVFLNERSASILSAMFVWILPCFLLLLALFIWLR
;
A
#
# COMPACT_ATOMS: atom_id res chain seq x y z
N MET A 1 9.32 6.32 23.21
CA MET A 1 8.44 5.20 23.64
C MET A 1 7.15 5.33 22.86
N ILE A 2 6.79 4.34 22.06
CA ILE A 2 5.54 4.34 21.29
C ILE A 2 4.54 3.53 22.10
N PHE A 3 3.43 4.18 22.48
CA PHE A 3 2.34 3.50 23.20
C PHE A 3 1.42 2.80 22.18
N PRO A 4 0.86 1.63 22.51
CA PRO A 4 -0.11 0.97 21.66
C PRO A 4 -1.37 1.84 21.49
N THR A 5 -1.92 1.82 20.29
CA THR A 5 -3.21 2.48 19.99
C THR A 5 -4.37 1.63 20.49
N GLU A 6 -5.55 2.22 20.56
CA GLU A 6 -6.79 1.49 20.87
C GLU A 6 -7.06 0.36 19.84
N ALA A 7 -6.73 0.59 18.58
CA ALA A 7 -6.85 -0.43 17.54
C ALA A 7 -5.93 -1.62 17.80
N GLU A 8 -4.66 -1.39 18.18
CA GLU A 8 -3.70 -2.46 18.50
C GLU A 8 -4.13 -3.25 19.75
N ILE A 9 -4.63 -2.57 20.79
CA ILE A 9 -5.16 -3.22 22.00
C ILE A 9 -6.42 -4.05 21.64
N SER A 10 -7.32 -3.50 20.84
CA SER A 10 -8.54 -4.19 20.42
C SER A 10 -8.24 -5.38 19.52
N ALA A 11 -7.26 -5.29 18.61
CA ALA A 11 -6.79 -6.41 17.81
C ALA A 11 -6.23 -7.54 18.70
N ALA A 12 -5.43 -7.19 19.72
CA ALA A 12 -4.89 -8.15 20.67
C ALA A 12 -6.00 -8.83 21.50
N LEU A 13 -7.02 -8.09 21.93
CA LEU A 13 -8.18 -8.65 22.63
C LEU A 13 -9.04 -9.53 21.73
N LYS A 14 -9.26 -9.12 20.48
CA LYS A 14 -10.01 -9.89 19.46
C LYS A 14 -9.34 -11.25 19.23
N ARG A 15 -8.00 -11.27 19.13
CA ARG A 15 -7.21 -12.51 18.97
C ARG A 15 -7.43 -13.54 20.07
N LEU A 16 -7.77 -13.10 21.28
CA LEU A 16 -8.02 -14.01 22.40
C LEU A 16 -9.39 -14.70 22.37
N VAL A 17 -10.34 -14.18 21.59
CA VAL A 17 -11.75 -14.61 21.66
C VAL A 17 -12.32 -15.10 20.33
N MET A 18 -11.61 -14.89 19.21
CA MET A 18 -12.07 -15.31 17.89
C MET A 18 -10.89 -15.52 16.94
N ASP A 19 -11.12 -16.33 15.92
CA ASP A 19 -10.14 -16.54 14.84
C ASP A 19 -10.01 -15.25 14.03
N LEU A 20 -8.76 -14.88 13.73
CA LEU A 20 -8.45 -13.72 12.91
C LEU A 20 -8.38 -14.11 11.43
N PRO A 21 -8.67 -13.19 10.51
CA PRO A 21 -8.42 -13.41 9.10
C PRO A 21 -6.96 -13.80 8.86
N LYS A 22 -6.75 -14.89 8.13
CA LYS A 22 -5.44 -15.46 7.88
C LYS A 22 -4.96 -15.15 6.46
N VAL A 23 -3.78 -14.58 6.36
CA VAL A 23 -3.11 -14.27 5.10
C VAL A 23 -2.10 -15.36 4.78
N GLY A 24 -2.30 -16.07 3.67
CA GLY A 24 -1.35 -17.04 3.16
C GLY A 24 -0.39 -16.39 2.19
N PHE A 25 0.90 -16.54 2.40
CA PHE A 25 1.91 -16.12 1.42
C PHE A 25 2.41 -17.33 0.67
N LEU A 26 2.22 -17.34 -0.66
CA LEU A 26 2.72 -18.41 -1.51
C LEU A 26 4.24 -18.47 -1.45
N GLN A 27 4.76 -19.69 -1.30
CA GLN A 27 6.18 -20.01 -1.29
C GLN A 27 6.44 -21.27 -2.09
N GLY A 28 7.64 -21.38 -2.68
CA GLY A 28 8.08 -22.55 -3.44
C GLY A 28 8.51 -22.24 -4.85
N HIS A 29 8.18 -21.05 -5.39
CA HIS A 29 8.48 -20.63 -6.76
C HIS A 29 9.36 -19.38 -6.81
N GLY A 30 10.17 -19.16 -5.76
CA GLY A 30 11.11 -18.05 -5.65
C GLY A 30 10.46 -16.69 -5.29
N GLU A 31 9.31 -16.72 -4.66
CA GLU A 31 8.59 -15.55 -4.16
C GLU A 31 9.41 -14.77 -3.12
N ARG A 32 8.88 -13.61 -2.72
CA ARG A 32 9.46 -12.81 -1.64
C ARG A 32 9.38 -13.57 -0.30
N ALA A 33 10.51 -13.70 0.38
CA ALA A 33 10.56 -14.29 1.71
C ALA A 33 9.81 -13.42 2.73
N VAL A 34 8.99 -14.02 3.58
CA VAL A 34 8.13 -13.32 4.53
C VAL A 34 8.73 -13.19 5.92
N ASP A 35 9.72 -14.02 6.27
CA ASP A 35 10.37 -14.08 7.57
C ASP A 35 11.82 -13.55 7.59
N ASN A 36 12.34 -13.15 6.43
CA ASN A 36 13.71 -12.69 6.26
C ASN A 36 13.84 -11.18 6.51
N VAL A 37 14.98 -10.76 7.08
CA VAL A 37 15.30 -9.35 7.36
C VAL A 37 15.99 -8.61 6.20
N GLY A 38 16.22 -9.29 5.06
CA GLY A 38 16.77 -8.66 3.86
C GLY A 38 15.90 -7.53 3.34
N GLU A 39 16.51 -6.56 2.66
CA GLU A 39 15.80 -5.35 2.18
C GLU A 39 14.61 -5.69 1.27
N ARG A 40 14.74 -6.70 0.41
CA ARG A 40 13.68 -7.14 -0.51
C ARG A 40 12.68 -8.11 0.10
N ALA A 41 12.84 -8.52 1.37
CA ALA A 41 11.94 -9.41 2.07
C ALA A 41 10.78 -8.65 2.72
N TYR A 42 9.83 -9.37 3.33
CA TYR A 42 8.55 -8.87 3.79
C TYR A 42 8.32 -9.02 5.31
N SER A 43 9.39 -9.24 6.12
CA SER A 43 9.21 -9.36 7.57
C SER A 43 8.59 -8.11 8.22
N MET A 44 8.89 -6.91 7.69
CA MET A 44 8.24 -5.66 8.13
C MET A 44 6.75 -5.65 7.78
N PHE A 45 6.40 -6.13 6.60
CA PHE A 45 5.02 -6.23 6.15
C PHE A 45 4.21 -7.23 6.99
N THR A 46 4.80 -8.37 7.34
CA THR A 46 4.10 -9.51 7.96
C THR A 46 4.07 -9.45 9.48
N HIS A 47 5.22 -9.44 10.17
CA HIS A 47 5.28 -9.75 11.60
C HIS A 47 6.23 -8.88 12.44
N ALA A 48 6.76 -7.78 11.91
CA ALA A 48 7.63 -6.92 12.70
C ALA A 48 6.86 -6.27 13.86
N ASN A 49 7.14 -6.69 15.08
CA ASN A 49 6.44 -6.22 16.27
C ASN A 49 6.60 -4.70 16.54
N ASN A 50 7.68 -4.12 16.04
CA ASN A 50 7.97 -2.68 16.16
C ASN A 50 7.38 -1.84 15.02
N PHE A 51 6.75 -2.45 14.03
CA PHE A 51 6.12 -1.78 12.91
C PHE A 51 4.60 -1.87 13.03
N ARG A 52 3.96 -0.77 13.38
CA ARG A 52 2.51 -0.70 13.65
C ARG A 52 1.63 -1.24 12.51
N TYR A 53 2.08 -1.09 11.26
CA TYR A 53 1.35 -1.49 10.07
C TYR A 53 1.67 -2.91 9.59
N ALA A 54 2.50 -3.67 10.32
CA ALA A 54 2.64 -5.10 10.06
C ALA A 54 1.30 -5.82 10.23
N LEU A 55 1.01 -6.82 9.41
CA LEU A 55 -0.26 -7.56 9.42
C LEU A 55 -0.61 -8.08 10.81
N ILE A 56 0.37 -8.63 11.53
CA ILE A 56 0.16 -9.15 12.88
C ILE A 56 -0.32 -8.07 13.87
N ASN A 57 0.18 -6.84 13.73
CA ASN A 57 -0.21 -5.72 14.59
C ASN A 57 -1.56 -5.11 14.21
N GLN A 58 -2.02 -5.37 12.98
CA GLN A 58 -3.31 -4.94 12.48
C GLN A 58 -4.44 -5.93 12.79
N GLY A 59 -4.12 -7.13 13.25
CA GLY A 59 -5.12 -8.14 13.61
C GLY A 59 -5.30 -9.24 12.58
N PHE A 60 -4.32 -9.45 11.70
CA PHE A 60 -4.25 -10.63 10.84
C PHE A 60 -3.36 -11.70 11.45
N ASP A 61 -3.65 -12.96 11.16
CA ASP A 61 -2.68 -14.03 11.19
C ASP A 61 -2.06 -14.22 9.81
N PHE A 62 -0.87 -14.82 9.74
CA PHE A 62 -0.28 -15.16 8.46
C PHE A 62 0.36 -16.55 8.50
N ALA A 63 0.52 -17.13 7.32
CA ALA A 63 1.21 -18.41 7.15
C ALA A 63 1.90 -18.45 5.78
N GLU A 64 2.97 -19.19 5.67
CA GLU A 64 3.51 -19.62 4.39
C GLU A 64 2.63 -20.76 3.83
N VAL A 65 2.37 -20.70 2.54
CA VAL A 65 1.52 -21.67 1.82
C VAL A 65 2.34 -22.24 0.67
N THR A 66 2.41 -23.56 0.59
CA THR A 66 2.92 -24.26 -0.61
C THR A 66 1.76 -24.94 -1.32
N LEU A 67 1.89 -25.12 -2.65
CA LEU A 67 0.82 -25.75 -3.45
C LEU A 67 0.91 -27.28 -3.51
N GLU A 68 1.80 -27.91 -2.73
CA GLU A 68 1.94 -29.38 -2.74
C GLU A 68 0.62 -30.14 -2.43
N LYS A 69 -0.23 -29.56 -1.59
CA LYS A 69 -1.52 -30.15 -1.16
C LYS A 69 -2.71 -29.24 -1.43
N GLY A 70 -2.50 -28.22 -2.25
CA GLY A 70 -3.50 -27.18 -2.47
C GLY A 70 -3.50 -26.09 -1.39
N ILE A 71 -4.34 -25.07 -1.59
CA ILE A 71 -4.46 -23.91 -0.70
C ILE A 71 -5.40 -24.28 0.46
N PRO A 72 -4.93 -24.20 1.73
CA PRO A 72 -5.76 -24.53 2.89
C PRO A 72 -7.05 -23.70 2.95
N GLU A 73 -8.12 -24.31 3.50
CA GLU A 73 -9.45 -23.66 3.56
C GLU A 73 -9.50 -22.47 4.52
N ASP A 74 -8.63 -22.45 5.52
CA ASP A 74 -8.51 -21.39 6.53
C ASP A 74 -7.76 -20.14 6.02
N ILE A 75 -7.22 -20.18 4.80
CA ILE A 75 -6.62 -19.01 4.16
C ILE A 75 -7.72 -18.11 3.60
N ASN A 76 -7.87 -16.94 4.18
CA ASN A 76 -8.86 -15.94 3.77
C ASN A 76 -8.35 -15.07 2.60
N ILE A 77 -7.06 -14.76 2.60
CA ILE A 77 -6.40 -13.95 1.57
C ILE A 77 -5.11 -14.68 1.17
N LEU A 78 -4.94 -14.99 -0.10
CA LEU A 78 -3.68 -15.52 -0.63
C LEU A 78 -2.87 -14.38 -1.24
N VAL A 79 -1.59 -14.32 -0.91
CA VAL A 79 -0.63 -13.35 -1.50
C VAL A 79 0.40 -14.10 -2.33
N VAL A 80 0.58 -13.66 -3.57
CA VAL A 80 1.62 -14.12 -4.50
C VAL A 80 2.50 -12.94 -4.88
N ALA A 81 3.77 -12.95 -4.49
CA ALA A 81 4.65 -11.79 -4.65
C ALA A 81 5.95 -12.15 -5.37
N GLU A 82 6.15 -11.56 -6.57
CA GLU A 82 7.36 -11.75 -7.41
C GLU A 82 7.70 -13.23 -7.64
N MET A 83 6.76 -14.03 -8.08
CA MET A 83 7.02 -15.43 -8.44
C MET A 83 8.03 -15.50 -9.58
N LYS A 84 9.04 -16.39 -9.47
CA LYS A 84 10.14 -16.51 -10.44
C LYS A 84 10.06 -17.76 -11.30
N GLU A 85 9.36 -18.77 -10.82
CA GLU A 85 9.15 -20.05 -11.51
C GLU A 85 7.64 -20.24 -11.72
N ALA A 86 7.26 -20.77 -12.89
CA ALA A 86 5.85 -20.99 -13.22
C ALA A 86 5.28 -22.15 -12.41
N LEU A 87 3.99 -22.09 -12.10
CA LEU A 87 3.25 -23.20 -11.50
C LEU A 87 3.23 -24.39 -12.49
N ASN A 88 3.33 -25.61 -11.97
CA ASN A 88 3.03 -26.80 -12.75
C ASN A 88 1.50 -26.96 -12.94
N GLU A 89 1.07 -27.91 -13.79
CA GLU A 89 -0.35 -28.09 -14.10
C GLU A 89 -1.24 -28.34 -12.86
N GLN A 90 -0.74 -29.11 -11.90
CA GLN A 90 -1.48 -29.42 -10.67
C GLN A 90 -1.58 -28.20 -9.75
N GLU A 91 -0.51 -27.45 -9.61
CA GLU A 91 -0.46 -26.21 -8.82
C GLU A 91 -1.34 -25.14 -9.43
N GLN A 92 -1.32 -25.01 -10.75
CA GLN A 92 -2.23 -24.10 -11.47
C GLN A 92 -3.70 -24.49 -11.22
N GLN A 93 -4.03 -25.77 -11.22
CA GLN A 93 -5.37 -26.23 -10.90
C GLN A 93 -5.77 -25.81 -9.48
N TYR A 94 -4.92 -26.01 -8.48
CA TYR A 94 -5.19 -25.59 -7.10
C TYR A 94 -5.39 -24.07 -6.97
N PHE A 95 -4.62 -23.30 -7.71
CA PHE A 95 -4.75 -21.84 -7.75
C PHE A 95 -6.08 -21.43 -8.40
N ASP A 96 -6.44 -22.03 -9.52
CA ASP A 96 -7.71 -21.78 -10.22
C ASP A 96 -8.92 -22.19 -9.38
N GLU A 97 -8.85 -23.31 -8.65
CA GLU A 97 -9.87 -23.74 -7.70
C GLU A 97 -10.06 -22.71 -6.56
N TYR A 98 -8.96 -22.14 -6.04
CA TYR A 98 -9.01 -21.08 -5.03
C TYR A 98 -9.75 -19.84 -5.55
N ILE A 99 -9.44 -19.39 -6.75
CA ILE A 99 -10.14 -18.27 -7.41
C ILE A 99 -11.60 -18.63 -7.66
N ALA A 100 -11.86 -19.85 -8.16
CA ALA A 100 -13.21 -20.31 -8.49
C ALA A 100 -14.12 -20.40 -7.26
N ARG A 101 -13.59 -20.77 -6.09
CA ARG A 101 -14.37 -20.81 -4.83
C ARG A 101 -14.60 -19.42 -4.21
N GLY A 102 -14.01 -18.34 -4.77
CA GLY A 102 -14.19 -16.97 -4.30
C GLY A 102 -13.13 -16.52 -3.28
N GLY A 103 -11.96 -17.15 -3.28
CA GLY A 103 -10.83 -16.73 -2.43
C GLY A 103 -10.36 -15.33 -2.76
N ASN A 104 -10.05 -14.53 -1.73
CA ASN A 104 -9.47 -13.21 -1.92
C ASN A 104 -7.97 -13.30 -2.22
N LEU A 105 -7.46 -12.42 -3.09
CA LEU A 105 -6.13 -12.55 -3.64
C LEU A 105 -5.38 -11.22 -3.63
N GLY A 106 -4.10 -11.25 -3.27
CA GLY A 106 -3.12 -10.19 -3.51
C GLY A 106 -2.05 -10.70 -4.49
N VAL A 107 -1.90 -10.07 -5.64
CA VAL A 107 -0.83 -10.39 -6.60
C VAL A 107 0.08 -9.19 -6.73
N ILE A 108 1.35 -9.40 -6.45
CA ILE A 108 2.36 -8.34 -6.45
C ILE A 108 3.42 -8.69 -7.48
N GLY A 109 3.41 -7.97 -8.59
CA GLY A 109 4.29 -8.17 -9.74
C GLY A 109 5.63 -7.46 -9.62
N GLU A 110 6.47 -7.69 -10.61
CA GLU A 110 7.79 -7.09 -10.73
C GLU A 110 8.19 -7.08 -12.21
N PRO A 111 9.00 -6.12 -12.71
CA PRO A 111 9.57 -6.19 -14.05
C PRO A 111 10.33 -7.50 -14.28
N LYS A 112 10.33 -7.96 -15.54
CA LYS A 112 10.95 -9.23 -15.94
C LYS A 112 10.29 -10.51 -15.39
N ARG A 113 9.09 -10.39 -14.78
CA ARG A 113 8.31 -11.53 -14.27
C ARG A 113 6.99 -11.75 -15.03
N GLN A 114 6.74 -10.97 -16.08
CA GLN A 114 5.47 -11.00 -16.81
C GLN A 114 5.16 -12.38 -17.39
N GLU A 115 6.15 -13.11 -17.92
CA GLU A 115 5.95 -14.44 -18.49
C GLU A 115 5.45 -15.45 -17.44
N VAL A 116 5.91 -15.31 -16.21
CA VAL A 116 5.54 -16.20 -15.09
C VAL A 116 4.25 -15.72 -14.42
N MET A 117 4.09 -14.41 -14.23
CA MET A 117 3.00 -13.84 -13.45
C MET A 117 1.70 -13.64 -14.26
N ASN A 118 1.80 -13.35 -15.56
CA ASN A 118 0.62 -13.10 -16.39
C ASN A 118 -0.34 -14.30 -16.50
N PRO A 119 0.11 -15.56 -16.60
CA PRO A 119 -0.79 -16.70 -16.58
C PRO A 119 -1.69 -16.77 -15.36
N LEU A 120 -1.21 -16.34 -14.18
CA LEU A 120 -1.98 -16.34 -12.92
C LEU A 120 -3.19 -15.39 -12.95
N ILE A 121 -3.03 -14.26 -13.62
CA ILE A 121 -4.03 -13.17 -13.60
C ILE A 121 -4.80 -13.03 -14.91
N ALA A 122 -4.45 -13.80 -15.94
CA ALA A 122 -5.12 -13.73 -17.24
C ALA A 122 -6.63 -14.01 -17.16
N SER A 123 -7.05 -14.94 -16.30
CA SER A 123 -8.45 -15.27 -16.07
C SER A 123 -9.23 -14.14 -15.41
N LEU A 124 -8.54 -13.19 -14.79
CA LEU A 124 -9.10 -11.98 -14.14
C LEU A 124 -9.27 -10.82 -15.12
N GLY A 125 -8.78 -10.96 -16.36
CA GLY A 125 -8.79 -9.89 -17.37
C GLY A 125 -7.73 -8.82 -17.11
N VAL A 126 -6.66 -9.15 -16.39
CA VAL A 126 -5.55 -8.25 -16.11
C VAL A 126 -4.25 -8.80 -16.66
N ARG A 127 -3.34 -7.91 -17.02
CA ARG A 127 -2.01 -8.22 -17.51
C ARG A 127 -0.99 -7.21 -17.01
N PHE A 128 0.15 -7.69 -16.53
CA PHE A 128 1.34 -6.87 -16.37
C PHE A 128 1.91 -6.52 -17.75
N MET A 129 2.11 -5.24 -18.00
CA MET A 129 2.66 -4.74 -19.26
C MET A 129 4.13 -5.13 -19.42
N PRO A 130 4.66 -5.26 -20.63
CA PRO A 130 6.10 -5.33 -20.84
C PRO A 130 6.76 -4.01 -20.40
N GLY A 131 8.05 -4.06 -20.06
CA GLY A 131 8.81 -2.88 -19.68
C GLY A 131 8.65 -2.48 -18.20
N CYS A 132 8.91 -1.21 -17.94
CA CYS A 132 8.87 -0.61 -16.60
C CYS A 132 8.31 0.81 -16.69
N ILE A 133 7.48 1.20 -15.76
CA ILE A 133 7.00 2.60 -15.68
C ILE A 133 8.13 3.48 -15.14
N VAL A 134 8.42 4.55 -15.86
CA VAL A 134 9.43 5.52 -15.49
C VAL A 134 8.85 6.93 -15.37
N CYS A 135 9.47 7.73 -14.52
CA CYS A 135 9.19 9.16 -14.36
C CYS A 135 10.49 9.89 -13.99
N PRO A 136 11.37 10.17 -14.97
CA PRO A 136 12.65 10.79 -14.70
C PRO A 136 12.51 12.12 -13.98
N THR A 137 13.25 12.28 -12.88
CA THR A 137 13.36 13.53 -12.14
C THR A 137 14.81 13.95 -12.02
N VAL A 138 15.06 15.17 -11.56
CA VAL A 138 16.44 15.65 -11.32
C VAL A 138 17.04 15.00 -10.07
N GLU A 139 16.20 14.55 -9.15
CA GLU A 139 16.61 14.15 -7.80
C GLU A 139 16.67 12.64 -7.60
N TYR A 140 15.95 11.87 -8.43
CA TYR A 140 15.78 10.42 -8.26
C TYR A 140 15.89 9.67 -9.58
N ASP A 141 16.26 8.40 -9.50
CA ASP A 141 16.33 7.49 -10.63
C ASP A 141 14.97 7.38 -11.35
N ALA A 142 15.02 7.13 -12.65
CA ALA A 142 13.83 7.19 -13.50
C ALA A 142 12.75 6.18 -13.14
N ASP A 143 13.13 5.02 -12.62
CA ASP A 143 12.26 3.93 -12.18
C ASP A 143 11.65 4.14 -10.79
N LEU A 144 12.03 5.21 -10.09
CA LEU A 144 11.47 5.55 -8.80
C LEU A 144 10.21 6.42 -8.97
N VAL A 145 9.07 5.78 -9.08
CA VAL A 145 7.81 6.44 -9.44
C VAL A 145 6.94 6.73 -8.22
N LEU A 146 6.62 7.99 -7.98
CA LEU A 146 5.64 8.40 -6.97
C LEU A 146 4.22 8.31 -7.55
N THR A 147 3.51 7.25 -7.23
CA THR A 147 2.13 7.02 -7.68
C THR A 147 1.11 7.62 -6.72
N ARG A 148 -0.08 7.92 -7.24
CA ARG A 148 -1.15 8.56 -6.45
C ARG A 148 -2.46 7.78 -6.50
N PRO A 149 -3.26 7.79 -5.41
CA PRO A 149 -4.54 7.12 -5.38
C PRO A 149 -5.55 7.86 -6.27
N THR A 150 -6.37 7.08 -6.97
CA THR A 150 -7.51 7.60 -7.75
C THR A 150 -8.67 8.00 -6.83
N GLU A 151 -9.66 8.71 -7.37
CA GLU A 151 -10.91 8.98 -6.64
C GLU A 151 -11.68 7.69 -6.31
N GLY A 152 -11.60 6.67 -7.20
CA GLY A 152 -12.15 5.34 -6.95
C GLY A 152 -11.49 4.67 -5.75
N ALA A 153 -10.17 4.68 -5.69
CA ALA A 153 -9.41 4.13 -4.58
C ALA A 153 -9.77 4.77 -3.23
N GLN A 154 -9.95 6.10 -3.21
CA GLN A 154 -10.30 6.83 -1.98
C GLN A 154 -11.63 6.41 -1.36
N LYS A 155 -12.52 5.78 -2.14
CA LYS A 155 -13.81 5.25 -1.67
C LYS A 155 -13.70 3.86 -1.07
N LEU A 156 -12.64 3.11 -1.36
CA LEU A 156 -12.47 1.73 -0.92
C LEU A 156 -12.02 1.60 0.53
N SER A 157 -11.20 2.54 1.01
CA SER A 157 -10.74 2.52 2.40
C SER A 157 -10.38 3.91 2.91
N TYR A 158 -10.45 4.07 4.23
CA TYR A 158 -9.98 5.27 4.93
C TYR A 158 -8.51 5.61 4.61
N TRP A 159 -7.66 4.60 4.53
CA TRP A 159 -6.23 4.78 4.28
C TRP A 159 -5.96 5.39 2.90
N PHE A 160 -6.66 4.91 1.87
CA PHE A 160 -6.58 5.48 0.53
C PHE A 160 -7.21 6.88 0.47
N HIS A 161 -8.28 7.11 1.23
CA HIS A 161 -8.85 8.46 1.36
C HIS A 161 -7.83 9.42 1.96
N GLN A 162 -7.12 9.02 3.04
CA GLN A 162 -6.08 9.86 3.66
C GLN A 162 -4.91 10.14 2.71
N LEU A 163 -4.49 9.18 1.88
CA LEU A 163 -3.50 9.45 0.84
C LEU A 163 -3.97 10.56 -0.10
N GLY A 164 -5.21 10.47 -0.58
CA GLY A 164 -5.77 11.43 -1.54
C GLY A 164 -5.90 12.83 -0.99
N ILE A 165 -6.58 13.01 0.13
CA ILE A 165 -6.85 14.34 0.71
C ILE A 165 -5.60 15.08 1.19
N ASN A 166 -4.55 14.34 1.58
CA ASN A 166 -3.27 14.94 2.02
C ASN A 166 -2.27 15.10 0.87
N GLY A 167 -2.62 14.68 -0.36
CA GLY A 167 -1.71 14.71 -1.49
C GLY A 167 -0.50 13.79 -1.34
N TYR A 168 -0.61 12.74 -0.54
CA TYR A 168 0.43 11.73 -0.35
C TYR A 168 0.40 10.70 -1.49
N GLY A 169 1.51 10.00 -1.67
CA GLY A 169 1.65 8.95 -2.68
C GLY A 169 2.23 7.66 -2.12
N ILE A 170 2.34 6.71 -3.00
CA ILE A 170 3.06 5.44 -2.80
C ILE A 170 4.28 5.49 -3.70
N MET A 171 5.46 5.30 -3.13
CA MET A 171 6.69 5.19 -3.89
C MET A 171 6.83 3.76 -4.42
N MET A 172 7.00 3.64 -5.71
CA MET A 172 7.13 2.36 -6.41
C MET A 172 8.46 2.30 -7.14
N PRO A 173 9.48 1.63 -6.57
CA PRO A 173 10.72 1.33 -7.27
C PRO A 173 10.51 0.20 -8.29
N ASN A 174 10.77 0.44 -9.56
CA ASN A 174 10.59 -0.56 -10.65
C ASN A 174 9.13 -1.01 -10.88
N ALA A 175 8.20 -0.10 -10.95
CA ALA A 175 6.80 -0.45 -11.20
C ALA A 175 6.56 -0.96 -12.62
N VAL A 176 5.80 -2.05 -12.79
CA VAL A 176 5.19 -2.41 -14.07
C VAL A 176 3.80 -1.81 -14.16
N GLY A 177 3.45 -1.35 -15.36
CA GLY A 177 2.10 -0.93 -15.69
C GLY A 177 1.13 -2.11 -15.76
N LEU A 178 -0.15 -1.83 -15.57
CA LEU A 178 -1.22 -2.81 -15.64
C LEU A 178 -2.19 -2.47 -16.77
N GLU A 179 -2.54 -3.47 -17.56
CA GLU A 179 -3.65 -3.42 -18.50
C GLU A 179 -4.80 -4.29 -17.96
N TYR A 180 -6.03 -3.86 -18.20
CA TYR A 180 -7.21 -4.61 -17.76
C TYR A 180 -8.37 -4.50 -18.73
N THR A 181 -9.26 -5.50 -18.66
CA THR A 181 -10.55 -5.53 -19.35
C THR A 181 -11.66 -5.78 -18.35
N GLU A 182 -12.87 -5.30 -18.65
CA GLU A 182 -14.05 -5.49 -17.78
C GLU A 182 -14.94 -6.67 -18.21
N ASP A 183 -14.46 -7.49 -19.17
CA ASP A 183 -15.21 -8.59 -19.78
C ASP A 183 -15.20 -9.89 -18.94
N LYS A 184 -14.44 -9.94 -17.84
CA LYS A 184 -14.29 -11.13 -16.97
C LYS A 184 -15.23 -11.15 -15.76
N GLY A 185 -16.17 -10.21 -15.71
CA GLY A 185 -17.17 -10.15 -14.66
C GLY A 185 -16.67 -9.58 -13.31
N PHE A 186 -15.54 -8.90 -13.35
CA PHE A 186 -15.05 -8.09 -12.25
C PHE A 186 -15.33 -6.60 -12.50
N GLU A 187 -15.71 -5.90 -11.46
CA GLU A 187 -15.61 -4.45 -11.39
C GLU A 187 -14.15 -4.10 -11.11
N VAL A 188 -13.54 -3.28 -11.95
CA VAL A 188 -12.13 -2.93 -11.85
C VAL A 188 -11.98 -1.46 -11.45
N THR A 189 -11.32 -1.21 -10.34
CA THR A 189 -10.98 0.13 -9.87
C THR A 189 -9.46 0.32 -9.93
N PRO A 190 -8.94 1.20 -10.78
CA PRO A 190 -7.54 1.61 -10.68
C PRO A 190 -7.27 2.22 -9.30
N LEU A 191 -6.30 1.67 -8.56
CA LEU A 191 -5.96 2.15 -7.21
C LEU A 191 -4.92 3.25 -7.26
N LEU A 192 -3.81 2.97 -7.94
CA LEU A 192 -2.66 3.85 -8.03
C LEU A 192 -2.35 4.12 -9.51
N MET A 193 -2.06 5.38 -9.80
CA MET A 193 -1.67 5.84 -11.13
C MET A 193 -0.31 6.50 -11.09
N SER A 194 0.49 6.29 -12.14
CA SER A 194 1.71 7.07 -12.36
C SER A 194 1.36 8.53 -12.68
N PRO A 195 2.30 9.48 -12.61
CA PRO A 195 2.07 10.87 -13.01
C PRO A 195 1.52 11.00 -14.43
N GLU A 196 0.68 12.00 -14.67
CA GLU A 196 0.09 12.25 -16.00
C GLU A 196 1.11 12.79 -17.01
N SER A 197 2.12 13.52 -16.53
CA SER A 197 3.19 14.08 -17.34
C SER A 197 4.56 13.62 -16.86
N GLY A 198 5.47 13.44 -17.81
CA GLY A 198 6.83 12.97 -17.56
C GLY A 198 6.91 11.48 -17.19
N SER A 199 5.83 10.72 -17.39
CA SER A 199 5.79 9.29 -17.11
C SER A 199 5.42 8.50 -18.36
N TRP A 200 6.15 7.42 -18.62
CA TRP A 200 5.87 6.49 -19.71
C TRP A 200 6.24 5.04 -19.34
N ASN A 201 5.83 4.11 -20.16
CA ASN A 201 6.24 2.72 -20.05
C ASN A 201 7.49 2.52 -20.90
N GLU A 202 8.64 2.41 -20.25
CA GLU A 202 9.95 2.21 -20.86
C GLU A 202 10.09 0.75 -21.35
N LEU A 203 10.36 0.57 -22.62
CA LEU A 203 10.38 -0.73 -23.28
C LEU A 203 11.78 -1.21 -23.66
N GLU A 204 12.76 -0.31 -23.73
CA GLU A 204 14.10 -0.59 -24.25
C GLU A 204 15.09 -0.93 -23.14
N THR A 205 14.91 -0.37 -21.94
CA THR A 205 15.81 -0.64 -20.81
C THR A 205 15.05 -0.92 -19.52
N VAL A 206 15.71 -1.62 -18.63
CA VAL A 206 15.29 -1.84 -17.23
C VAL A 206 16.48 -1.62 -16.28
N ASP A 207 17.55 -1.02 -16.79
CA ASP A 207 18.73 -0.62 -16.02
C ASP A 207 18.86 0.92 -16.11
N PHE A 208 18.62 1.58 -14.99
CA PHE A 208 18.51 3.03 -14.87
C PHE A 208 19.71 3.65 -14.15
N VAL A 209 20.70 2.83 -13.76
CA VAL A 209 21.83 3.28 -12.91
C VAL A 209 22.77 4.23 -13.67
N ASP A 210 23.00 4.01 -14.96
CA ASP A 210 23.99 4.76 -15.75
C ASP A 210 23.40 5.49 -16.97
N GLY A 211 22.08 5.42 -17.20
CA GLY A 211 21.45 5.89 -18.42
C GLY A 211 20.45 7.03 -18.22
N LYS A 212 20.56 8.06 -19.05
CA LYS A 212 19.44 8.99 -19.23
C LYS A 212 18.39 8.30 -20.08
N VAL A 213 17.27 8.00 -19.46
CA VAL A 213 16.09 7.44 -20.12
C VAL A 213 15.37 8.57 -20.84
N ALA A 214 14.98 8.37 -22.08
CA ALA A 214 14.26 9.34 -22.89
C ALA A 214 13.17 8.63 -23.68
N LEU A 215 11.98 9.21 -23.68
CA LEU A 215 10.83 8.68 -24.41
C LEU A 215 11.17 8.40 -25.88
N ASN A 216 10.98 7.16 -26.33
CA ASN A 216 11.12 6.72 -27.71
C ASN A 216 9.77 6.31 -28.31
N ALA A 217 9.12 7.24 -29.01
CA ALA A 217 7.83 6.96 -29.66
C ALA A 217 7.93 5.90 -30.77
N GLU A 218 9.12 5.69 -31.38
CA GLU A 218 9.33 4.66 -32.41
C GLU A 218 9.33 3.25 -31.79
N ALA A 219 9.72 3.12 -30.51
CA ALA A 219 9.60 1.87 -29.74
C ALA A 219 8.16 1.59 -29.26
N GLY A 220 7.23 2.51 -29.49
CA GLY A 220 5.84 2.41 -29.03
C GLY A 220 5.60 2.97 -27.64
N GLU A 221 6.54 3.72 -27.09
CA GLU A 221 6.39 4.38 -25.81
C GLU A 221 5.48 5.60 -25.92
N VAL A 222 4.63 5.79 -24.91
CA VAL A 222 3.66 6.87 -24.88
C VAL A 222 3.71 7.52 -23.51
N GLU A 223 3.87 8.85 -23.50
CA GLU A 223 3.73 9.65 -22.27
C GLU A 223 2.26 9.73 -21.86
N LYS A 224 1.93 9.12 -20.73
CA LYS A 224 0.60 9.17 -20.10
C LYS A 224 0.66 8.60 -18.69
N SER A 225 -0.44 8.74 -17.95
CA SER A 225 -0.63 8.03 -16.69
C SER A 225 -0.97 6.55 -16.92
N TYR A 226 -0.32 5.68 -16.15
CA TYR A 226 -0.52 4.22 -16.19
C TYR A 226 -1.02 3.71 -14.85
N PRO A 227 -1.98 2.77 -14.84
CA PRO A 227 -2.32 2.06 -13.61
C PRO A 227 -1.13 1.23 -13.14
N THR A 228 -0.77 1.35 -11.86
CA THR A 228 0.27 0.55 -11.22
C THR A 228 -0.26 -0.33 -10.11
N ALA A 229 -1.50 -0.10 -9.69
CA ALA A 229 -2.25 -1.01 -8.82
C ALA A 229 -3.73 -0.99 -9.17
N LEU A 230 -4.39 -2.14 -9.06
CA LEU A 230 -5.81 -2.35 -9.35
C LEU A 230 -6.49 -3.07 -8.18
N ALA A 231 -7.74 -2.70 -7.91
CA ALA A 231 -8.66 -3.46 -7.10
C ALA A 231 -9.76 -4.04 -8.00
N LEU A 232 -9.98 -5.34 -7.91
CA LEU A 232 -11.03 -6.04 -8.63
C LEU A 232 -12.01 -6.63 -7.63
N SER A 233 -13.30 -6.46 -7.87
CA SER A 233 -14.34 -7.09 -7.06
C SER A 233 -15.42 -7.73 -7.91
N ARG A 234 -16.01 -8.81 -7.40
CA ARG A 234 -17.22 -9.42 -7.97
C ARG A 234 -18.04 -10.12 -6.89
N LYS A 235 -19.34 -10.16 -7.08
CA LYS A 235 -20.22 -10.98 -6.22
C LYS A 235 -20.05 -12.46 -6.53
N LYS A 236 -19.86 -13.26 -5.46
CA LYS A 236 -19.76 -14.71 -5.52
C LYS A 236 -20.68 -15.33 -4.45
N GLY A 237 -21.91 -15.64 -4.82
CA GLY A 237 -22.95 -15.99 -3.85
C GLY A 237 -23.29 -14.84 -2.92
N ASP A 238 -23.25 -15.08 -1.60
CA ASP A 238 -23.50 -14.07 -0.56
C ASP A 238 -22.24 -13.25 -0.17
N ARG A 239 -21.09 -13.53 -0.79
CA ARG A 239 -19.81 -12.85 -0.51
C ARG A 239 -19.36 -12.04 -1.71
N GLU A 240 -18.49 -11.09 -1.46
CA GLU A 240 -17.74 -10.36 -2.47
C GLU A 240 -16.32 -10.92 -2.53
N GLN A 241 -15.91 -11.40 -3.70
CA GLN A 241 -14.53 -11.76 -3.96
C GLN A 241 -13.76 -10.50 -4.30
N LYS A 242 -12.61 -10.30 -3.66
CA LYS A 242 -11.76 -9.13 -3.81
C LYS A 242 -10.35 -9.52 -4.18
N ILE A 243 -9.79 -8.82 -5.16
CA ILE A 243 -8.44 -9.08 -5.67
C ILE A 243 -7.70 -7.77 -5.77
N LEU A 244 -6.51 -7.72 -5.19
CA LEU A 244 -5.59 -6.60 -5.24
C LEU A 244 -4.41 -6.98 -6.13
N ILE A 245 -4.13 -6.19 -7.17
CA ILE A 245 -3.00 -6.40 -8.05
C ILE A 245 -2.09 -5.17 -7.99
N ILE A 246 -0.82 -5.37 -7.70
CA ILE A 246 0.19 -4.32 -7.53
C ILE A 246 1.34 -4.61 -8.49
N GLY A 247 1.81 -3.61 -9.21
CA GLY A 247 2.85 -3.73 -10.22
C GLY A 247 4.28 -3.60 -9.68
N ASP A 248 4.49 -3.60 -8.37
CA ASP A 248 5.81 -3.43 -7.77
C ASP A 248 5.90 -4.18 -6.44
N ALA A 249 6.81 -5.15 -6.37
CA ALA A 249 7.02 -5.93 -5.17
C ALA A 249 7.97 -5.24 -4.15
N ASP A 250 8.77 -4.30 -4.59
CA ASP A 250 9.66 -3.57 -3.71
C ASP A 250 8.91 -2.51 -2.88
N CYS A 251 7.78 -1.98 -3.35
CA CYS A 251 7.04 -0.91 -2.67
C CYS A 251 6.55 -1.28 -1.26
N VAL A 252 6.40 -2.56 -0.94
CA VAL A 252 6.01 -3.06 0.39
C VAL A 252 7.12 -3.89 1.06
N SER A 253 8.35 -3.82 0.54
CA SER A 253 9.50 -4.51 1.07
C SER A 253 10.05 -3.86 2.36
N ASN A 254 10.87 -4.59 3.11
CA ASN A 254 11.53 -4.09 4.32
C ASN A 254 12.31 -2.79 4.06
N GLY A 255 13.01 -2.72 2.94
CA GLY A 255 13.83 -1.57 2.56
C GLY A 255 13.01 -0.34 2.22
N GLU A 256 11.83 -0.51 1.63
CA GLU A 256 11.02 0.62 1.18
C GLU A 256 10.04 1.13 2.25
N LEU A 257 9.44 0.24 3.04
CA LEU A 257 8.44 0.62 4.06
C LEU A 257 8.95 1.62 5.11
N LEU A 258 10.24 1.61 5.40
CA LEU A 258 10.88 2.50 6.36
C LEU A 258 11.64 3.65 5.71
N LYS A 259 11.73 3.67 4.38
CA LYS A 259 12.53 4.65 3.66
C LYS A 259 11.82 5.99 3.60
N THR A 260 12.53 7.02 4.02
CA THR A 260 12.11 8.42 3.89
C THR A 260 12.98 9.12 2.87
N ARG A 261 12.36 9.95 2.03
CA ARG A 261 13.08 10.73 1.01
C ARG A 261 12.79 12.21 1.19
N PRO A 262 13.81 13.09 1.18
CA PRO A 262 13.61 14.53 1.27
C PRO A 262 12.68 15.03 0.16
N GLY A 263 11.73 15.88 0.51
CA GLY A 263 10.80 16.48 -0.46
C GLY A 263 9.71 15.55 -0.99
N VAL A 264 9.69 14.26 -0.58
CA VAL A 264 8.69 13.27 -1.04
C VAL A 264 7.79 12.83 0.12
N SER A 265 6.50 13.01 -0.06
CA SER A 265 5.47 12.53 0.89
C SER A 265 4.91 11.18 0.43
N ALA A 266 5.69 10.12 0.65
CA ALA A 266 5.29 8.75 0.36
C ALA A 266 5.02 7.99 1.66
N PHE A 267 3.90 7.24 1.69
CA PHE A 267 3.44 6.49 2.85
C PHE A 267 3.02 5.08 2.45
N ASN A 268 4.01 4.27 2.05
CA ASN A 268 3.80 2.94 1.47
C ASN A 268 3.02 1.98 2.38
N TYR A 269 3.13 2.16 3.70
CA TYR A 269 2.34 1.37 4.65
C TYR A 269 0.82 1.61 4.54
N TYR A 270 0.36 2.71 3.94
CA TYR A 270 -1.07 2.91 3.67
C TYR A 270 -1.60 1.99 2.56
N LEU A 271 -0.73 1.53 1.67
CA LEU A 271 -1.09 0.52 0.68
C LEU A 271 -1.41 -0.82 1.38
N ILE A 272 -0.59 -1.22 2.35
CA ILE A 272 -0.83 -2.42 3.16
C ILE A 272 -2.13 -2.25 3.97
N ALA A 273 -2.19 -1.21 4.81
CA ALA A 273 -3.33 -0.99 5.68
C ALA A 273 -4.64 -0.84 4.90
N GLY A 274 -4.65 -0.05 3.82
CA GLY A 274 -5.83 0.18 3.00
C GLY A 274 -6.24 -1.03 2.17
N GLY A 275 -5.27 -1.71 1.56
CA GLY A 275 -5.50 -2.89 0.73
C GLY A 275 -6.03 -4.07 1.54
N PHE A 276 -5.39 -4.39 2.67
CA PHE A 276 -5.81 -5.52 3.51
C PHE A 276 -7.09 -5.24 4.29
N HIS A 277 -7.35 -3.99 4.71
CA HIS A 277 -8.65 -3.59 5.23
C HIS A 277 -9.76 -3.84 4.21
N TRP A 278 -9.55 -3.46 2.96
CA TRP A 278 -10.51 -3.70 1.90
C TRP A 278 -10.67 -5.20 1.59
N LEU A 279 -9.57 -5.97 1.51
CA LEU A 279 -9.59 -7.42 1.27
C LEU A 279 -10.29 -8.22 2.39
N SER A 280 -10.33 -7.68 3.62
CA SER A 280 -10.98 -8.30 4.78
C SER A 280 -12.39 -7.76 5.06
N ASP A 281 -13.06 -7.15 4.10
CA ASP A 281 -14.40 -6.56 4.25
C ASP A 281 -14.50 -5.50 5.37
N GLY A 282 -13.37 -4.86 5.69
CA GLY A 282 -13.29 -3.88 6.77
C GLY A 282 -13.22 -4.49 8.18
N GLU A 283 -13.04 -5.80 8.29
CA GLU A 283 -12.96 -6.47 9.61
C GLU A 283 -11.69 -6.11 10.36
N VAL A 284 -10.59 -5.93 9.64
CA VAL A 284 -9.27 -5.58 10.19
C VAL A 284 -8.50 -4.66 9.23
N PRO A 285 -7.70 -3.72 9.72
CA PRO A 285 -7.55 -3.36 11.14
C PRO A 285 -8.85 -2.86 11.74
N ILE A 286 -9.04 -3.10 13.04
CA ILE A 286 -10.22 -2.60 13.74
C ILE A 286 -10.13 -1.06 13.76
N ASP A 287 -11.04 -0.42 13.05
CA ASP A 287 -11.10 1.04 12.97
C ASP A 287 -11.87 1.60 14.17
N ILE A 288 -11.18 1.78 15.29
CA ILE A 288 -11.72 2.51 16.44
C ILE A 288 -11.33 3.98 16.26
N ARG A 289 -12.17 4.72 15.56
CA ARG A 289 -12.03 6.16 15.50
C ARG A 289 -12.75 6.78 16.69
N ARG A 290 -12.02 7.53 17.48
CA ARG A 290 -12.68 8.43 18.44
C ARG A 290 -13.45 9.48 17.64
N PRO A 291 -14.73 9.74 17.97
CA PRO A 291 -15.40 10.91 17.45
C PRO A 291 -14.51 12.13 17.77
N GLN A 292 -14.13 12.88 16.74
CA GLN A 292 -13.45 14.15 16.98
C GLN A 292 -14.44 15.04 17.73
N ALA A 293 -13.98 15.62 18.84
CA ALA A 293 -14.79 16.63 19.51
C ALA A 293 -15.02 17.76 18.50
N PRO A 294 -16.28 18.24 18.35
CA PRO A 294 -16.60 19.27 17.37
C PRO A 294 -15.88 20.61 17.59
N ASP A 295 -15.20 20.76 18.70
CA ASP A 295 -14.45 21.94 19.14
C ASP A 295 -12.91 21.72 19.21
N ASN A 296 -12.39 20.68 18.55
CA ASN A 296 -10.94 20.43 18.50
C ASN A 296 -10.16 21.46 17.69
N GLU A 297 -10.84 22.26 16.86
CA GLU A 297 -10.21 23.25 16.01
C GLU A 297 -10.58 24.66 16.48
N VAL A 298 -9.59 25.41 16.93
CA VAL A 298 -9.76 26.83 17.23
C VAL A 298 -9.57 27.62 15.94
N PHE A 299 -10.65 28.03 15.33
CA PHE A 299 -10.62 28.91 14.16
C PHE A 299 -10.29 30.34 14.59
N LEU A 300 -9.03 30.73 14.44
CA LEU A 300 -8.56 32.08 14.68
C LEU A 300 -8.46 32.83 13.35
N ASN A 301 -9.14 33.95 13.19
CA ASN A 301 -8.83 34.87 12.12
C ASN A 301 -7.47 35.58 12.42
N GLU A 302 -6.83 36.15 11.41
CA GLU A 302 -5.50 36.80 11.53
C GLU A 302 -5.43 37.83 12.67
N ARG A 303 -6.50 38.58 12.88
CA ARG A 303 -6.60 39.59 13.95
C ARG A 303 -6.64 38.94 15.34
N SER A 304 -7.39 37.90 15.51
CA SER A 304 -7.46 37.15 16.76
C SER A 304 -6.17 36.41 17.09
N ALA A 305 -5.54 35.83 16.07
CA ALA A 305 -4.23 35.18 16.20
C ALA A 305 -3.15 36.19 16.62
N SER A 306 -3.13 37.38 16.01
CA SER A 306 -2.20 38.45 16.37
C SER A 306 -2.39 38.96 17.79
N ILE A 307 -3.64 39.14 18.23
CA ILE A 307 -3.97 39.56 19.61
C ILE A 307 -3.54 38.48 20.61
N LEU A 308 -3.82 37.21 20.34
CA LEU A 308 -3.42 36.10 21.20
C LEU A 308 -1.91 36.00 21.32
N SER A 309 -1.21 36.10 20.17
CA SER A 309 0.26 36.11 20.12
C SER A 309 0.83 37.27 20.95
N ALA A 310 0.31 38.48 20.78
CA ALA A 310 0.76 39.63 21.57
C ALA A 310 0.50 39.45 23.08
N MET A 311 -0.62 38.85 23.44
CA MET A 311 -0.98 38.56 24.82
C MET A 311 -0.01 37.58 25.49
N PHE A 312 0.32 36.48 24.82
CA PHE A 312 1.19 35.45 25.41
C PHE A 312 2.69 35.79 25.30
N VAL A 313 3.10 36.47 24.24
CA VAL A 313 4.53 36.77 24.02
C VAL A 313 4.98 38.03 24.77
N TRP A 314 4.09 39.01 24.92
CA TRP A 314 4.47 40.31 25.50
C TRP A 314 3.74 40.61 26.80
N ILE A 315 2.41 40.57 26.80
CA ILE A 315 1.62 41.04 27.96
C ILE A 315 1.83 40.16 29.19
N LEU A 316 1.68 38.83 29.00
CA LEU A 316 1.81 37.88 30.12
C LEU A 316 3.22 37.85 30.72
N PRO A 317 4.33 37.80 29.96
CA PRO A 317 5.68 37.88 30.53
C PRO A 317 5.96 39.21 31.25
N CYS A 318 5.55 40.34 30.62
CA CYS A 318 5.72 41.66 31.29
C CYS A 318 4.94 41.73 32.61
N PHE A 319 3.72 41.24 32.65
CA PHE A 319 2.92 41.17 33.86
C PHE A 319 3.60 40.34 34.96
N LEU A 320 4.11 39.15 34.58
CA LEU A 320 4.83 38.28 35.53
C LEU A 320 6.12 38.92 36.05
N LEU A 321 6.85 39.63 35.21
CA LEU A 321 8.05 40.38 35.62
C LEU A 321 7.71 41.50 36.59
N LEU A 322 6.65 42.28 36.33
CA LEU A 322 6.18 43.32 37.23
C LEU A 322 5.71 42.74 38.57
N LEU A 323 5.02 41.62 38.54
CA LEU A 323 4.60 40.92 39.74
C LEU A 323 5.79 40.42 40.57
N ALA A 324 6.79 39.83 39.90
CA ALA A 324 8.03 39.40 40.55
C ALA A 324 8.80 40.57 41.17
N LEU A 325 8.89 41.70 40.46
CA LEU A 325 9.52 42.92 40.95
C LEU A 325 8.76 43.48 42.18
N PHE A 326 7.44 43.48 42.13
CA PHE A 326 6.59 43.91 43.25
C PHE A 326 6.81 43.05 44.49
N ILE A 327 6.87 41.73 44.31
CA ILE A 327 7.14 40.79 45.40
C ILE A 327 8.55 40.99 45.99
N TRP A 328 9.53 41.24 45.10
CA TRP A 328 10.92 41.45 45.52
C TRP A 328 11.13 42.76 46.30
N LEU A 329 10.38 43.82 45.94
CA LEU A 329 10.43 45.13 46.62
C LEU A 329 9.68 45.21 47.94
N ARG A 330 8.89 44.21 48.27
CA ARG A 330 8.13 44.10 49.53
C ARG A 330 8.89 43.31 50.58
#